data_149369ad78fbd44cb460b0d5ae306cc4
#
_entry.id   149369ad78fbd44cb460b0d5ae306cc4
#
_cell.length_a   1.000
_cell.length_b   1.000
_cell.length_c   1.000
_cell.angle_alpha   90.00
_cell.angle_beta   90.00
_cell.angle_gamma   90.00
#
_symmetry.space_group_name_H-M   'P 1'
#
loop_
_entity.id
_entity.type
_entity.pdbx_description
1 polymer ?
#
loop_
_entity_poly.entity_id
_entity_poly.type
_entity_poly.pdbx_seq_one_letter_code
_entity_poly.pdbx_strand_id
1 'polypeptide(L)'
;MEDPAVFLSSHELILHLLKNGAATGLRIDHVDGLYDPSTYLGQLQAWAKTNLAPSAGEAERPLFLVVEKILTKEETLPVQWPVYGTTGYDFLTLVNGLFVDGSHEQAFNRLYARFIGNHLSFEDCXXXXQLFAWRILPYFSPLTNSFF
;
A
#
# COMPACT_ATOMS: atom_id res chain seq x y z
N MET A 1 3.33 8.18 14.96
CA MET A 1 2.44 9.11 14.23
C MET A 1 1.24 9.54 15.06
N GLU A 2 0.92 8.80 16.10
CA GLU A 2 -0.23 9.08 16.97
C GLU A 2 -0.03 10.31 17.87
N ASP A 3 1.23 10.68 18.14
CA ASP A 3 1.56 11.91 18.87
C ASP A 3 1.52 13.09 17.89
N PRO A 4 0.67 14.11 18.14
CA PRO A 4 0.55 15.25 17.22
C PRO A 4 1.85 16.05 17.04
N ALA A 5 2.71 16.14 18.06
CA ALA A 5 3.98 16.86 17.93
C ALA A 5 4.94 16.12 17.01
N VAL A 6 4.99 14.79 17.13
CA VAL A 6 5.78 13.93 16.23
C VAL A 6 5.25 14.03 14.80
N PHE A 7 3.93 13.96 14.63
CA PHE A 7 3.29 14.10 13.31
C PHE A 7 3.71 15.43 12.65
N LEU A 8 3.54 16.54 13.34
CA LEU A 8 3.86 17.86 12.78
C LEU A 8 5.34 17.97 12.43
N SER A 9 6.21 17.53 13.32
CA SER A 9 7.67 17.61 13.12
C SER A 9 8.13 16.77 11.95
N SER A 10 7.64 15.53 11.85
CA SER A 10 8.05 14.60 10.77
C SER A 10 7.47 14.99 9.42
N HIS A 11 6.36 15.74 9.40
CA HIS A 11 5.69 16.13 8.15
C HIS A 11 5.95 17.58 7.74
N GLU A 12 6.77 18.32 8.49
CA GLU A 12 6.99 19.77 8.28
C GLU A 12 7.28 20.12 6.82
N LEU A 13 8.20 19.41 6.19
CA LEU A 13 8.55 19.65 4.78
C LEU A 13 7.37 19.40 3.85
N ILE A 14 6.70 18.27 4.05
CA ILE A 14 5.57 17.84 3.19
C ILE A 14 4.42 18.84 3.29
N LEU A 15 4.08 19.23 4.51
CA LEU A 15 3.00 20.19 4.77
C LEU A 15 3.35 21.58 4.20
N HIS A 16 4.63 21.98 4.24
CA HIS A 16 5.11 23.21 3.61
C HIS A 16 4.94 23.17 2.09
N LEU A 17 5.30 22.04 1.45
CA LEU A 17 5.15 21.87 0.00
C LEU A 17 3.68 21.94 -0.44
N LEU A 18 2.78 21.32 0.31
CA LEU A 18 1.34 21.39 0.07
C LEU A 18 0.83 22.82 0.22
N LYS A 19 1.22 23.52 1.29
CA LYS A 19 0.75 24.89 1.59
C LYS A 19 1.16 25.86 0.50
N ASN A 20 2.34 25.69 -0.08
CA ASN A 20 2.86 26.56 -1.12
C ASN A 20 2.44 26.15 -2.54
N GLY A 21 1.62 25.10 -2.67
CA GLY A 21 1.16 24.62 -3.96
C GLY A 21 2.24 23.89 -4.78
N ALA A 22 3.39 23.59 -4.17
CA ALA A 22 4.45 22.82 -4.84
C ALA A 22 4.08 21.33 -4.95
N ALA A 23 3.15 20.88 -4.12
CA ALA A 23 2.51 19.57 -4.24
C ALA A 23 1.00 19.78 -4.11
N THR A 24 0.22 19.00 -4.88
CA THR A 24 -1.24 19.11 -4.88
C THR A 24 -1.92 17.86 -4.30
N GLY A 25 -1.14 16.86 -3.93
CA GLY A 25 -1.64 15.64 -3.33
C GLY A 25 -0.49 14.81 -2.80
N LEU A 26 -0.82 13.71 -2.15
CA LEU A 26 0.17 12.80 -1.55
C LEU A 26 -0.13 11.35 -1.92
N ARG A 27 0.93 10.59 -2.08
CA ARG A 27 0.89 9.13 -2.06
C ARG A 27 1.59 8.68 -0.79
N ILE A 28 0.88 7.96 0.06
CA ILE A 28 1.43 7.44 1.32
C ILE A 28 1.82 5.99 1.11
N ASP A 29 3.11 5.73 1.28
CA ASP A 29 3.70 4.42 1.12
C ASP A 29 3.48 3.59 2.39
N HIS A 30 3.23 2.30 2.23
CA HIS A 30 3.18 1.31 3.31
C HIS A 30 2.28 1.75 4.49
N VAL A 31 1.09 2.24 4.18
CA VAL A 31 0.17 2.78 5.20
C VAL A 31 -0.28 1.70 6.19
N ASP A 32 -0.33 0.44 5.76
CA ASP A 32 -0.73 -0.68 6.62
C ASP A 32 0.37 -1.12 7.60
N GLY A 33 1.55 -0.52 7.53
CA GLY A 33 2.58 -0.65 8.56
C GLY A 33 2.36 0.24 9.79
N LEU A 34 1.40 1.17 9.71
CA LEU A 34 1.09 2.06 10.84
C LEU A 34 0.18 1.35 11.87
N TYR A 35 0.30 1.77 13.13
CA TYR A 35 -0.56 1.26 14.20
C TYR A 35 -2.03 1.65 13.98
N ASP A 36 -2.27 2.91 13.58
CA ASP A 36 -3.62 3.42 13.30
C ASP A 36 -3.63 4.23 12.00
N PRO A 37 -3.73 3.55 10.85
CA PRO A 37 -3.78 4.24 9.56
C PRO A 37 -4.96 5.21 9.43
N SER A 38 -6.11 4.87 10.00
CA SER A 38 -7.32 5.69 9.90
C SER A 38 -7.11 7.06 10.53
N THR A 39 -6.59 7.09 11.76
CA THR A 39 -6.30 8.33 12.46
C THR A 39 -5.22 9.15 11.72
N TYR A 40 -4.16 8.49 11.24
CA TYR A 40 -3.10 9.16 10.48
C TYR A 40 -3.63 9.85 9.22
N LEU A 41 -4.41 9.12 8.42
CA LEU A 41 -4.99 9.67 7.18
C LEU A 41 -5.99 10.80 7.49
N GLY A 42 -6.75 10.64 8.58
CA GLY A 42 -7.66 11.68 9.06
C GLY A 42 -6.93 12.94 9.48
N GLN A 43 -5.76 12.82 10.14
CA GLN A 43 -4.93 13.98 10.52
C GLN A 43 -4.45 14.76 9.30
N LEU A 44 -4.04 14.06 8.23
CA LEU A 44 -3.63 14.72 6.98
C LEU A 44 -4.79 15.51 6.36
N GLN A 45 -5.99 14.92 6.30
CA GLN A 45 -7.17 15.61 5.77
C GLN A 45 -7.59 16.80 6.66
N ALA A 46 -7.56 16.63 7.98
CA ALA A 46 -7.89 17.70 8.92
C ALA A 46 -6.92 18.87 8.81
N TRP A 47 -5.64 18.58 8.68
CA TRP A 47 -4.62 19.60 8.45
C TRP A 47 -4.89 20.35 7.13
N ALA A 48 -5.18 19.59 6.07
CA ALA A 48 -5.47 20.18 4.75
C ALA A 48 -6.69 21.09 4.79
N LYS A 49 -7.74 20.65 5.47
CA LYS A 49 -8.98 21.43 5.63
C LYS A 49 -8.72 22.79 6.30
N THR A 50 -7.78 22.82 7.24
CA THR A 50 -7.46 24.03 8.00
C THR A 50 -6.48 24.95 7.24
N ASN A 51 -5.56 24.38 6.46
CA ASN A 51 -4.39 25.12 5.96
C ASN A 51 -4.37 25.37 4.46
N LEU A 52 -5.08 24.55 3.68
CA LEU A 52 -5.15 24.76 2.24
C LEU A 52 -6.33 25.69 1.91
N ALA A 53 -6.15 26.54 0.91
CA ALA A 53 -7.11 27.58 0.58
C ALA A 53 -8.51 27.00 0.26
N PRO A 54 -9.59 27.73 0.57
CA PRO A 54 -10.95 27.23 0.43
C PRO A 54 -11.46 27.01 -1.00
N SER A 55 -10.59 27.02 -1.99
CA SER A 55 -10.93 26.57 -3.35
C SER A 55 -11.40 25.11 -3.38
N ALA A 56 -11.13 24.36 -2.32
CA ALA A 56 -11.64 23.01 -2.14
C ALA A 56 -13.09 22.98 -1.63
N GLY A 57 -13.67 24.12 -1.32
CA GLY A 57 -15.05 24.23 -0.84
C GLY A 57 -15.29 23.46 0.44
N GLU A 58 -16.49 22.92 0.58
CA GLU A 58 -16.88 22.07 1.71
C GLU A 58 -16.51 20.60 1.48
N ALA A 59 -15.47 20.36 0.70
CA ALA A 59 -15.07 18.99 0.37
C ALA A 59 -14.73 18.19 1.64
N GLU A 60 -15.33 17.04 1.75
CA GLU A 60 -15.09 16.11 2.85
C GLU A 60 -13.62 15.65 2.87
N ARG A 61 -13.00 15.58 1.69
CA ARG A 61 -11.60 15.18 1.51
C ARG A 61 -10.87 16.26 0.68
N PRO A 62 -10.43 17.36 1.33
CA PRO A 62 -9.80 18.47 0.60
C PRO A 62 -8.42 18.15 0.02
N LEU A 63 -7.70 17.17 0.57
CA LEU A 63 -6.39 16.76 0.06
C LEU A 63 -6.55 15.53 -0.84
N PHE A 64 -6.03 15.60 -2.07
CA PHE A 64 -5.92 14.42 -2.92
C PHE A 64 -4.91 13.46 -2.29
N LEU A 65 -5.40 12.35 -1.77
CA LEU A 65 -4.62 11.40 -0.98
C LEU A 65 -4.87 10.00 -1.50
N VAL A 66 -3.81 9.33 -1.92
CA VAL A 66 -3.85 7.93 -2.32
C VAL A 66 -2.85 7.14 -1.49
N VAL A 67 -3.09 5.86 -1.32
CA VAL A 67 -2.24 5.01 -0.47
C VAL A 67 -1.60 3.91 -1.29
N GLU A 68 -0.39 3.53 -0.90
CA GLU A 68 0.21 2.31 -1.38
C GLU A 68 -0.27 1.18 -0.48
N LYS A 69 -1.22 0.42 -1.00
CA LYS A 69 -1.66 -0.82 -0.38
C LYS A 69 -2.07 -1.78 -1.49
N ILE A 70 -1.39 -2.90 -1.54
CA ILE A 70 -1.70 -3.97 -2.48
C ILE A 70 -2.87 -4.76 -1.88
N LEU A 71 -3.99 -4.76 -2.59
CA LEU A 71 -5.19 -5.47 -2.15
C LEU A 71 -5.20 -6.88 -2.72
N THR A 72 -5.54 -7.86 -1.91
CA THR A 72 -5.81 -9.21 -2.39
C THR A 72 -7.16 -9.26 -3.07
N LYS A 73 -7.45 -10.38 -3.75
CA LYS A 73 -8.64 -10.55 -4.60
C LYS A 73 -9.96 -10.17 -3.92
N GLU A 74 -10.07 -10.42 -2.62
CA GLU A 74 -11.32 -10.22 -1.86
C GLU A 74 -11.24 -9.02 -0.92
N GLU A 75 -10.09 -8.35 -0.88
CA GLU A 75 -9.86 -7.23 0.04
C GLU A 75 -10.28 -5.91 -0.59
N THR A 76 -10.85 -5.03 0.21
CA THR A 76 -11.17 -3.65 -0.20
C THR A 76 -10.55 -2.69 0.80
N LEU A 77 -10.28 -1.46 0.35
CA LEU A 77 -9.85 -0.42 1.28
C LEU A 77 -10.94 -0.18 2.33
N PRO A 78 -10.56 0.01 3.60
CA PRO A 78 -11.55 0.37 4.62
C PRO A 78 -12.31 1.63 4.22
N VAL A 79 -13.62 1.57 4.28
CA VAL A 79 -14.52 2.65 3.84
C VAL A 79 -14.27 3.95 4.62
N GLN A 80 -13.84 3.81 5.87
CA GLN A 80 -13.58 4.96 6.74
C GLN A 80 -12.26 5.67 6.44
N TRP A 81 -11.39 5.11 5.60
CA TRP A 81 -10.14 5.81 5.24
C TRP A 81 -10.48 6.98 4.30
N PRO A 82 -10.11 8.21 4.65
CA PRO A 82 -10.45 9.38 3.83
C PRO A 82 -9.45 9.56 2.68
N VAL A 83 -9.39 8.56 1.79
CA VAL A 83 -8.47 8.51 0.65
C VAL A 83 -9.27 8.34 -0.66
N TYR A 84 -8.62 8.61 -1.78
CA TYR A 84 -9.23 8.47 -3.11
C TYR A 84 -9.01 7.06 -3.70
N GLY A 85 -8.12 6.27 -3.11
CA GLY A 85 -7.89 4.90 -3.56
C GLY A 85 -6.45 4.45 -3.38
N THR A 86 -6.11 3.34 -4.05
CA THR A 86 -4.74 2.80 -4.07
C THR A 86 -3.94 3.39 -5.23
N THR A 87 -2.63 3.12 -5.25
CA THR A 87 -1.70 3.63 -6.27
C THR A 87 -1.53 2.69 -7.45
N GLY A 88 -2.64 2.20 -8.02
CA GLY A 88 -2.62 1.58 -9.33
C GLY A 88 -2.41 0.08 -9.39
N TYR A 89 -2.22 -0.61 -8.27
CA TYR A 89 -2.06 -2.07 -8.27
C TYR A 89 -3.31 -2.76 -8.81
N ASP A 90 -4.49 -2.31 -8.40
CA ASP A 90 -5.77 -2.86 -8.88
C ASP A 90 -5.94 -2.62 -10.37
N PHE A 91 -5.61 -1.41 -10.82
CA PHE A 91 -5.65 -1.05 -12.24
C PHE A 91 -4.71 -1.94 -13.05
N LEU A 92 -3.48 -2.15 -12.56
CA LEU A 92 -2.49 -3.00 -13.22
C LEU A 92 -2.99 -4.44 -13.35
N THR A 93 -3.60 -4.96 -12.29
CA THR A 93 -4.18 -6.31 -12.30
C THR A 93 -5.28 -6.42 -13.36
N LEU A 94 -6.18 -5.43 -13.42
CA LEU A 94 -7.27 -5.40 -14.40
C LEU A 94 -6.73 -5.30 -15.83
N VAL A 95 -5.77 -4.39 -16.08
CA VAL A 95 -5.19 -4.18 -17.41
C VAL A 95 -4.46 -5.44 -17.89
N ASN A 96 -3.65 -6.04 -17.01
CA ASN A 96 -2.94 -7.27 -17.39
C ASN A 96 -3.92 -8.41 -17.65
N GLY A 97 -5.01 -8.48 -16.89
CA GLY A 97 -6.05 -9.48 -17.05
C GLY A 97 -6.74 -9.44 -18.43
N LEU A 98 -6.77 -8.25 -19.07
CA LEU A 98 -7.35 -8.13 -20.41
C LEU A 98 -6.61 -8.97 -21.46
N PHE A 99 -5.36 -9.28 -21.22
CA PHE A 99 -4.51 -10.01 -22.16
C PHE A 99 -4.35 -11.49 -21.76
N VAL A 100 -5.10 -11.95 -20.76
CA VAL A 100 -4.99 -13.32 -20.24
C VAL A 100 -6.32 -14.05 -20.44
N ASP A 101 -6.32 -15.07 -21.29
CA ASP A 101 -7.47 -15.96 -21.45
C ASP A 101 -7.38 -17.09 -20.42
N GLY A 102 -8.12 -16.93 -19.31
CA GLY A 102 -8.14 -17.91 -18.21
C GLY A 102 -8.59 -19.32 -18.61
N SER A 103 -9.31 -19.47 -19.72
CA SER A 103 -9.73 -20.80 -20.17
C SER A 103 -8.54 -21.69 -20.56
N HIS A 104 -7.37 -21.11 -20.80
CA HIS A 104 -6.16 -21.83 -21.17
C HIS A 104 -5.22 -22.09 -19.98
N GLU A 105 -5.63 -21.77 -18.75
CA GLU A 105 -4.80 -21.93 -17.54
C GLU A 105 -4.20 -23.34 -17.44
N GLN A 106 -5.04 -24.37 -17.60
CA GLN A 106 -4.56 -25.77 -17.49
C GLN A 106 -3.52 -26.11 -18.55
N ALA A 107 -3.69 -25.60 -19.77
CA ALA A 107 -2.72 -25.84 -20.85
C ALA A 107 -1.36 -25.20 -20.52
N PHE A 108 -1.39 -23.96 -20.03
CA PHE A 108 -0.18 -23.25 -19.61
C PHE A 108 0.50 -23.96 -18.42
N ASN A 109 -0.27 -24.40 -17.45
CA ASN A 109 0.29 -25.10 -16.28
C ASN A 109 0.97 -26.41 -16.69
N ARG A 110 0.36 -27.17 -17.63
CA ARG A 110 1.01 -28.39 -18.16
C ARG A 110 2.30 -28.08 -18.92
N LEU A 111 2.27 -27.03 -19.73
CA LEU A 111 3.46 -26.60 -20.48
C LEU A 111 4.58 -26.19 -19.52
N TYR A 112 4.25 -25.38 -18.50
CA TYR A 112 5.21 -24.90 -17.50
C TYR A 112 5.78 -26.06 -16.69
N ALA A 113 4.92 -26.96 -16.20
CA ALA A 113 5.36 -28.14 -15.44
C ALA A 113 6.33 -29.01 -16.25
N ARG A 114 6.07 -29.18 -17.55
CA ARG A 114 6.97 -29.92 -18.46
C ARG A 114 8.30 -29.19 -18.62
N PHE A 115 8.27 -27.85 -18.73
CA PHE A 115 9.48 -27.03 -18.91
C PHE A 115 10.38 -27.10 -17.68
N ILE A 116 9.78 -26.98 -16.45
CA ILE A 116 10.57 -27.00 -15.22
C ILE A 116 10.86 -28.43 -14.71
N GLY A 117 10.26 -29.45 -15.32
CA GLY A 117 10.40 -30.86 -14.88
C GLY A 117 9.76 -31.12 -13.52
N ASN A 118 8.74 -30.34 -13.14
CA ASN A 118 8.12 -30.42 -11.83
C ASN A 118 6.63 -30.09 -11.94
N HIS A 119 5.84 -30.59 -11.00
CA HIS A 119 4.40 -30.39 -10.94
C HIS A 119 3.95 -29.60 -9.69
N LEU A 120 4.84 -28.77 -9.15
CA LEU A 120 4.48 -27.91 -8.00
C LEU A 120 3.41 -26.89 -8.40
N SER A 121 2.43 -26.74 -7.55
CA SER A 121 1.42 -25.68 -7.74
C SER A 121 2.03 -24.30 -7.36
N PHE A 122 1.34 -23.25 -7.76
CA PHE A 122 1.72 -21.89 -7.36
C PHE A 122 1.74 -21.78 -5.83
N GLU A 123 0.76 -22.36 -5.18
CA GLU A 123 0.64 -22.36 -3.71
C GLU A 123 1.85 -23.04 -3.05
N ASP A 124 2.29 -24.16 -3.60
CA ASP A 124 3.48 -24.86 -3.11
C ASP A 124 4.73 -23.99 -3.24
N CYS A 125 4.85 -23.33 -4.35
CA CYS A 125 5.96 -22.40 -4.57
C CYS A 125 5.96 -21.21 -3.61
N UNK A 126 4.93 -20.83 -3.45
CA UNK A 126 4.75 -19.75 -2.58
C UNK A 126 5.00 -20.09 -1.18
N UNK A 127 4.75 -21.11 -0.90
CA UNK A 127 4.95 -21.60 0.35
C UNK A 127 6.38 -21.88 0.61
N UNK A 128 6.91 -22.22 -0.30
CA UNK A 128 8.23 -22.41 -0.29
C UNK A 128 9.04 -21.21 -0.06
N UNK A 129 8.58 -20.38 -0.55
CA UNK A 129 9.10 -19.13 -0.42
C UNK A 129 8.94 -18.57 0.95
N GLN A 130 7.85 -18.66 1.47
CA GLN A 130 7.56 -18.30 2.85
C GLN A 130 8.40 -19.12 3.84
N LEU A 131 8.41 -20.39 3.68
CA LEU A 131 9.23 -21.27 4.53
C LEU A 131 10.73 -20.94 4.40
N PHE A 132 11.16 -20.55 3.23
CA PHE A 132 12.55 -20.14 3.01
C PHE A 132 12.83 -18.82 3.72
N ALA A 133 11.92 -17.87 3.66
CA ALA A 133 12.04 -16.60 4.37
C ALA A 133 12.08 -16.84 5.90
N TRP A 134 11.18 -17.66 6.42
CA TRP A 134 11.17 -18.03 7.85
C TRP A 134 12.45 -18.74 8.29
N ARG A 135 13.07 -19.48 7.38
CA ARG A 135 14.30 -20.22 7.68
C ARG A 135 15.54 -19.30 7.70
N ILE A 136 15.48 -18.19 6.98
CA ILE A 136 16.58 -17.19 6.94
C ILE A 136 16.43 -16.15 8.06
N LEU A 137 15.20 -15.80 8.44
CA LEU A 137 14.90 -14.81 9.48
C LEU A 137 15.68 -15.05 10.80
N PRO A 138 15.82 -16.29 11.32
CA PRO A 138 16.59 -16.51 12.53
C PRO A 138 18.07 -16.13 12.43
N TYR A 139 18.63 -16.10 11.23
CA TYR A 139 20.03 -15.71 11.04
C TYR A 139 20.24 -14.19 11.01
N PHE A 140 19.14 -13.43 10.84
CA PHE A 140 19.17 -11.96 10.88
C PHE A 140 18.63 -11.39 12.20
N SER A 141 18.19 -12.24 13.12
CA SER A 141 17.57 -11.87 14.38
C SER A 141 18.49 -11.23 15.45
N PRO A 142 19.84 -11.35 15.43
CA PRO A 142 20.64 -10.73 16.47
C PRO A 142 20.75 -9.21 16.40
N LEU A 143 20.28 -8.59 15.31
CA LEU A 143 20.47 -7.14 15.12
C LEU A 143 19.24 -6.30 15.50
N THR A 144 18.13 -6.94 15.88
CA THR A 144 16.90 -6.22 16.16
C THR A 144 16.60 -6.07 17.67
N ASN A 145 17.42 -6.69 18.54
CA ASN A 145 17.17 -6.65 19.99
C ASN A 145 17.93 -5.53 20.73
N SER A 146 18.51 -4.55 20.00
CA SER A 146 19.28 -3.46 20.63
C SER A 146 18.59 -2.09 20.58
N PHE A 147 17.36 -2.01 20.10
CA PHE A 147 16.68 -0.72 19.94
C PHE A 147 15.19 -0.76 20.37
N PHE A 148 14.96 -1.19 21.62
CA PHE A 148 13.72 -0.89 22.35
C PHE A 148 14.02 -0.73 23.82
#